data_32d00ffcbe6ab833fee11b46943cb535
#
_entry.id   32d00ffcbe6ab833fee11b46943cb535
#
_cell.length_a   1.000
_cell.length_b   1.000
_cell.length_c   1.000
_cell.angle_alpha   90.00
_cell.angle_beta   90.00
_cell.angle_gamma   90.00
#
_symmetry.space_group_name_H-M   'P 1'
#
loop_
_entity.id
_entity.type
_entity.pdbx_description
1 polymer ?
#
loop_
_entity_poly.entity_id
_entity_poly.type
_entity_poly.pdbx_seq_one_letter_code
_entity_poly.pdbx_strand_id
1 'polypeptide(L)'
;MTEAIERVVTHGTFSLDGGTWEVDNNVWIIGDDQRVTIIDPAHDVDKIATKVAGRTVEKILLTHAHDDHIRSAKEAAERFKAPVYLNPEDRMLWEMVYPSWDFDEPLHDGQKISVGATELQVLATPGHSPGSVCFYAPELSWENSEGVLFSGDTLFKGGPGATERSYSDFDTIIDSIESKLLTLPESTAVLTGHGDSTGIGVEAPDLDAWKKRGH
;
A
#
# COMPACT_ATOMS: atom_id res chain seq x y z
N MET A 1 12.65 16.74 -13.51
CA MET A 1 13.00 15.29 -13.57
C MET A 1 11.70 14.57 -13.38
N THR A 2 11.43 13.51 -14.12
CA THR A 2 10.23 12.69 -13.95
C THR A 2 10.48 11.71 -12.82
N GLU A 3 9.57 11.62 -11.85
CA GLU A 3 9.61 10.61 -10.81
C GLU A 3 9.50 9.22 -11.43
N ALA A 4 10.36 8.34 -10.97
CA ALA A 4 10.32 6.93 -11.34
C ALA A 4 9.61 6.13 -10.26
N ILE A 5 8.89 5.10 -10.68
CA ILE A 5 8.33 4.08 -9.79
C ILE A 5 9.21 2.83 -9.93
N GLU A 6 9.59 2.25 -8.82
CA GLU A 6 10.41 1.04 -8.78
C GLU A 6 9.77 0.03 -7.84
N ARG A 7 9.81 -1.25 -8.22
CA ARG A 7 9.33 -2.37 -7.43
C ARG A 7 10.48 -3.17 -6.84
N VAL A 8 10.35 -3.52 -5.56
CA VAL A 8 11.21 -4.51 -4.88
C VAL A 8 10.32 -5.60 -4.33
N VAL A 9 10.45 -6.83 -4.79
CA VAL A 9 9.74 -7.96 -4.20
C VAL A 9 10.56 -8.46 -3.02
N THR A 10 9.97 -8.53 -1.83
CA THR A 10 10.58 -9.06 -0.62
C THR A 10 9.83 -10.29 -0.16
N HIS A 11 10.53 -11.26 0.43
CA HIS A 11 9.96 -12.51 0.91
C HIS A 11 9.95 -12.56 2.43
N GLY A 12 8.87 -13.03 3.00
CA GLY A 12 8.72 -13.17 4.45
C GLY A 12 7.45 -13.88 4.85
N THR A 13 6.88 -13.49 6.00
CA THR A 13 5.70 -14.16 6.53
C THR A 13 4.63 -13.17 6.94
N PHE A 14 3.37 -13.53 6.67
CA PHE A 14 2.17 -12.93 7.26
C PHE A 14 1.68 -13.79 8.44
N SER A 15 1.38 -13.16 9.56
CA SER A 15 0.89 -13.86 10.77
C SER A 15 -0.30 -13.11 11.38
N LEU A 16 -1.45 -13.78 11.46
CA LEU A 16 -2.66 -13.27 12.09
C LEU A 16 -3.51 -14.46 12.56
N ASP A 17 -4.33 -14.28 13.62
CA ASP A 17 -5.27 -15.28 14.15
C ASP A 17 -4.62 -16.63 14.46
N GLY A 18 -3.35 -16.62 14.88
CA GLY A 18 -2.59 -17.82 15.20
C GLY A 18 -2.08 -18.64 14.01
N GLY A 19 -2.33 -18.16 12.78
CA GLY A 19 -1.75 -18.70 11.55
C GLY A 19 -0.49 -17.95 11.13
N THR A 20 0.34 -18.58 10.28
CA THR A 20 1.50 -17.98 9.63
C THR A 20 1.65 -18.55 8.22
N TRP A 21 1.84 -17.67 7.25
CA TRP A 21 1.96 -18.01 5.82
C TRP A 21 3.18 -17.33 5.22
N GLU A 22 3.88 -18.01 4.34
CA GLU A 22 4.93 -17.41 3.53
C GLU A 22 4.28 -16.54 2.45
N VAL A 23 4.81 -15.31 2.28
CA VAL A 23 4.30 -14.32 1.35
C VAL A 23 5.43 -13.58 0.65
N ASP A 24 5.14 -13.12 -0.56
CA ASP A 24 5.97 -12.17 -1.30
C ASP A 24 5.25 -10.82 -1.34
N ASN A 25 5.89 -9.78 -0.81
CA ASN A 25 5.34 -8.43 -0.79
C ASN A 25 6.01 -7.54 -1.84
N ASN A 26 5.22 -6.66 -2.42
CA ASN A 26 5.70 -5.59 -3.27
C ASN A 26 6.00 -4.35 -2.43
N VAL A 27 7.24 -4.00 -2.32
CA VAL A 27 7.68 -2.71 -1.79
C VAL A 27 7.82 -1.74 -2.96
N TRP A 28 7.13 -0.61 -2.89
CA TRP A 28 7.19 0.40 -3.94
C TRP A 28 8.07 1.57 -3.52
N ILE A 29 8.91 2.04 -4.44
CA ILE A 29 9.80 3.19 -4.25
C ILE A 29 9.45 4.21 -5.32
N ILE A 30 9.14 5.44 -4.90
CA ILE A 30 8.73 6.52 -5.79
C ILE A 30 9.64 7.71 -5.57
N GLY A 31 10.15 8.30 -6.63
CA GLY A 31 10.93 9.53 -6.54
C GLY A 31 11.92 9.71 -7.67
N ASP A 32 12.85 10.62 -7.48
CA ASP A 32 13.86 11.00 -8.45
C ASP A 32 15.24 10.35 -8.14
N ASP A 33 16.30 10.88 -8.74
CA ASP A 33 17.68 10.41 -8.55
C ASP A 33 18.32 10.91 -7.24
N GLN A 34 17.63 11.75 -6.47
CA GLN A 34 18.12 12.29 -5.20
C GLN A 34 17.25 11.88 -4.01
N ARG A 35 15.93 11.82 -4.19
CA ARG A 35 14.96 11.63 -3.11
C ARG A 35 13.87 10.67 -3.49
N VAL A 36 13.48 9.83 -2.53
CA VAL A 36 12.46 8.81 -2.71
C VAL A 36 11.53 8.71 -1.50
N THR A 37 10.36 8.16 -1.73
CA THR A 37 9.41 7.70 -0.72
C THR A 37 9.25 6.20 -0.87
N ILE A 38 9.19 5.47 0.25
CA ILE A 38 8.97 4.02 0.27
C ILE A 38 7.52 3.76 0.70
N ILE A 39 6.86 2.84 0.02
CA ILE A 39 5.54 2.32 0.43
C ILE A 39 5.72 0.86 0.87
N ASP A 40 5.22 0.53 2.05
CA ASP A 40 5.18 -0.78 2.68
C ASP A 40 6.55 -1.48 2.70
N PRO A 41 7.51 -1.07 3.57
CA PRO A 41 8.79 -1.74 3.72
C PRO A 41 8.60 -3.08 4.46
N ALA A 42 8.06 -4.05 3.77
CA ALA A 42 7.57 -5.32 4.27
C ALA A 42 8.65 -6.17 4.95
N HIS A 43 9.66 -6.58 4.19
CA HIS A 43 10.75 -7.45 4.64
C HIS A 43 12.07 -7.01 4.01
N ASP A 44 13.23 -7.52 4.51
CA ASP A 44 14.56 -7.40 3.88
C ASP A 44 14.97 -5.95 3.53
N VAL A 45 15.20 -5.14 4.58
CA VAL A 45 15.62 -3.73 4.44
C VAL A 45 16.91 -3.58 3.64
N ASP A 46 17.82 -4.58 3.63
CA ASP A 46 19.05 -4.53 2.83
C ASP A 46 18.76 -4.58 1.34
N LYS A 47 17.78 -5.38 0.92
CA LYS A 47 17.31 -5.42 -0.46
C LYS A 47 16.67 -4.11 -0.88
N ILE A 48 15.84 -3.53 0.00
CA ILE A 48 15.23 -2.21 -0.20
C ILE A 48 16.34 -1.15 -0.32
N ALA A 49 17.32 -1.14 0.60
CA ALA A 49 18.43 -0.18 0.60
C ALA A 49 19.29 -0.27 -0.66
N THR A 50 19.49 -1.49 -1.17
CA THR A 50 20.19 -1.70 -2.45
C THR A 50 19.44 -0.99 -3.60
N LYS A 51 18.12 -1.05 -3.59
CA LYS A 51 17.28 -0.39 -4.61
C LYS A 51 17.20 1.13 -4.40
N VAL A 52 17.15 1.60 -3.15
CA VAL A 52 17.25 3.04 -2.80
C VAL A 52 18.56 3.64 -3.31
N ALA A 53 19.63 2.87 -3.36
CA ALA A 53 20.91 3.22 -3.99
C ALA A 53 21.54 4.54 -3.46
N GLY A 54 21.41 4.80 -2.15
CA GLY A 54 21.97 5.97 -1.49
C GLY A 54 21.17 7.27 -1.64
N ARG A 55 20.02 7.24 -2.33
CA ARG A 55 19.07 8.37 -2.34
C ARG A 55 18.53 8.65 -0.94
N THR A 56 18.11 9.87 -0.68
CA THR A 56 17.45 10.24 0.58
C THR A 56 16.03 9.71 0.59
N VAL A 57 15.68 8.91 1.60
CA VAL A 57 14.28 8.51 1.83
C VAL A 57 13.61 9.63 2.64
N GLU A 58 12.61 10.29 2.05
CA GLU A 58 11.91 11.40 2.72
C GLU A 58 10.77 10.92 3.62
N LYS A 59 10.13 9.82 3.24
CA LYS A 59 8.95 9.27 3.93
C LYS A 59 8.86 7.76 3.74
N ILE A 60 8.23 7.11 4.72
CA ILE A 60 7.75 5.73 4.64
C ILE A 60 6.24 5.79 4.80
N LEU A 61 5.51 5.40 3.77
CA LEU A 61 4.06 5.39 3.76
C LEU A 61 3.57 3.95 3.91
N LEU A 62 2.61 3.73 4.79
CA LEU A 62 2.03 2.40 5.00
C LEU A 62 0.59 2.38 4.51
N THR A 63 0.27 1.39 3.68
CA THR A 63 -1.09 1.20 3.19
C THR A 63 -2.01 0.68 4.30
N HIS A 64 -1.50 -0.18 5.17
CA HIS A 64 -2.20 -0.74 6.32
C HIS A 64 -1.20 -1.40 7.29
N ALA A 65 -1.66 -1.90 8.44
CA ALA A 65 -0.79 -2.39 9.49
C ALA A 65 -0.78 -3.92 9.68
N HIS A 66 -1.06 -4.72 8.64
CA HIS A 66 -0.73 -6.14 8.72
C HIS A 66 0.78 -6.33 8.83
N ASP A 67 1.18 -7.34 9.58
CA ASP A 67 2.57 -7.51 10.00
C ASP A 67 3.54 -7.71 8.83
N ASP A 68 3.10 -8.30 7.76
CA ASP A 68 3.91 -8.49 6.55
C ASP A 68 4.14 -7.20 5.74
N HIS A 69 3.33 -6.16 5.93
CA HIS A 69 3.56 -4.83 5.33
C HIS A 69 4.41 -3.92 6.20
N ILE A 70 4.37 -4.10 7.52
CA ILE A 70 5.02 -3.19 8.46
C ILE A 70 6.22 -3.80 9.19
N ARG A 71 6.49 -5.09 9.03
CA ARG A 71 7.49 -5.83 9.84
C ARG A 71 8.87 -5.18 9.83
N SER A 72 9.28 -4.59 8.73
CA SER A 72 10.55 -3.88 8.63
C SER A 72 10.43 -2.36 8.73
N ALA A 73 9.25 -1.82 9.07
CA ALA A 73 9.03 -0.36 9.11
C ALA A 73 9.97 0.33 10.10
N LYS A 74 10.18 -0.24 11.29
CA LYS A 74 11.08 0.31 12.30
C LYS A 74 12.54 0.30 11.83
N GLU A 75 13.01 -0.82 11.31
CA GLU A 75 14.37 -0.93 10.79
C GLU A 75 14.60 0.02 9.60
N ALA A 76 13.62 0.14 8.70
CA ALA A 76 13.67 1.08 7.59
C ALA A 76 13.71 2.54 8.09
N ALA A 77 12.86 2.90 9.07
CA ALA A 77 12.86 4.24 9.66
C ALA A 77 14.20 4.59 10.29
N GLU A 78 14.79 3.67 11.06
CA GLU A 78 16.09 3.88 11.72
C GLU A 78 17.22 3.97 10.68
N ARG A 79 17.22 3.10 9.66
CA ARG A 79 18.25 3.07 8.61
C ARG A 79 18.23 4.31 7.72
N PHE A 80 17.04 4.73 7.30
CA PHE A 80 16.88 5.84 6.37
C PHE A 80 16.65 7.17 7.07
N LYS A 81 16.39 7.18 8.37
CA LYS A 81 16.02 8.36 9.17
C LYS A 81 14.80 9.08 8.60
N ALA A 82 13.81 8.30 8.17
CA ALA A 82 12.61 8.76 7.53
C ALA A 82 11.39 8.55 8.45
N PRO A 83 10.45 9.51 8.51
CA PRO A 83 9.22 9.38 9.29
C PRO A 83 8.29 8.34 8.66
N VAL A 84 7.55 7.65 9.53
CA VAL A 84 6.58 6.61 9.17
C VAL A 84 5.16 7.15 9.30
N TYR A 85 4.39 6.96 8.25
CA TYR A 85 3.00 7.42 8.13
C TYR A 85 2.05 6.22 8.12
N LEU A 86 1.02 6.26 8.97
CA LEU A 86 -0.02 5.22 9.04
C LEU A 86 -1.38 5.84 9.34
N ASN A 87 -2.45 5.23 8.84
CA ASN A 87 -3.81 5.58 9.27
C ASN A 87 -4.05 5.08 10.71
N PRO A 88 -4.43 5.97 11.66
CA PRO A 88 -4.62 5.62 13.06
C PRO A 88 -5.68 4.55 13.34
N GLU A 89 -6.61 4.31 12.40
CA GLU A 89 -7.63 3.26 12.53
C GLU A 89 -7.00 1.84 12.56
N ASP A 90 -5.77 1.68 12.10
CA ASP A 90 -5.00 0.43 12.20
C ASP A 90 -4.10 0.34 13.44
N ARG A 91 -4.24 1.25 14.41
CA ARG A 91 -3.41 1.27 15.63
C ARG A 91 -3.36 -0.07 16.34
N MET A 92 -4.49 -0.79 16.41
CA MET A 92 -4.52 -2.08 17.09
C MET A 92 -3.63 -3.13 16.42
N LEU A 93 -3.59 -3.15 15.07
CA LEU A 93 -2.71 -4.04 14.31
C LEU A 93 -1.25 -3.62 14.46
N TRP A 94 -0.97 -2.30 14.43
CA TRP A 94 0.34 -1.75 14.68
C TRP A 94 0.91 -2.17 16.03
N GLU A 95 0.13 -2.07 17.11
CA GLU A 95 0.53 -2.40 18.46
C GLU A 95 0.81 -3.90 18.65
N MET A 96 0.24 -4.77 17.83
CA MET A 96 0.59 -6.20 17.82
C MET A 96 2.04 -6.44 17.37
N VAL A 97 2.56 -5.60 16.48
CA VAL A 97 3.93 -5.70 15.96
C VAL A 97 4.88 -4.82 16.76
N TYR A 98 4.44 -3.62 17.10
CA TYR A 98 5.23 -2.58 17.74
C TYR A 98 4.61 -2.05 19.04
N PRO A 99 4.55 -2.85 20.13
CA PRO A 99 3.89 -2.44 21.37
C PRO A 99 4.56 -1.29 22.11
N SER A 100 5.80 -0.91 21.74
CA SER A 100 6.61 0.11 22.40
C SER A 100 7.20 1.15 21.44
N TRP A 101 6.75 1.18 20.19
CA TRP A 101 7.17 2.14 19.19
C TRP A 101 5.96 2.61 18.40
N ASP A 102 5.82 3.92 18.18
CA ASP A 102 4.71 4.50 17.46
C ASP A 102 5.15 4.98 16.05
N PHE A 103 4.19 5.12 15.13
CA PHE A 103 4.41 5.80 13.87
C PHE A 103 4.47 7.32 14.11
N ASP A 104 5.12 8.05 13.20
CA ASP A 104 5.41 9.47 13.40
C ASP A 104 4.23 10.38 13.01
N GLU A 105 3.55 10.06 11.89
CA GLU A 105 2.55 10.94 11.29
C GLU A 105 1.27 10.19 10.91
N PRO A 106 0.09 10.75 11.18
CA PRO A 106 -1.17 10.12 10.80
C PRO A 106 -1.50 10.34 9.32
N LEU A 107 -2.12 9.32 8.70
CA LEU A 107 -2.76 9.41 7.38
C LEU A 107 -4.26 9.61 7.54
N HIS A 108 -4.84 10.47 6.68
CA HIS A 108 -6.26 10.74 6.66
C HIS A 108 -6.80 10.75 5.23
N ASP A 109 -8.08 10.40 5.07
CA ASP A 109 -8.76 10.45 3.77
C ASP A 109 -8.68 11.84 3.12
N GLY A 110 -8.37 11.88 1.83
CA GLY A 110 -8.22 13.11 1.07
C GLY A 110 -6.93 13.89 1.33
N GLN A 111 -6.07 13.44 2.24
CA GLN A 111 -4.77 14.07 2.49
C GLN A 111 -3.91 14.00 1.23
N LYS A 112 -3.16 15.09 0.99
CA LYS A 112 -2.20 15.18 -0.10
C LYS A 112 -0.78 15.10 0.45
N ILE A 113 0.03 14.23 -0.15
CA ILE A 113 1.40 13.98 0.25
C ILE A 113 2.32 14.25 -0.93
N SER A 114 3.19 15.24 -0.78
CA SER A 114 4.20 15.54 -1.80
C SER A 114 5.28 14.47 -1.83
N VAL A 115 5.60 13.99 -3.03
CA VAL A 115 6.69 13.05 -3.32
C VAL A 115 7.47 13.62 -4.50
N GLY A 116 8.63 14.21 -4.23
CA GLY A 116 9.36 14.94 -5.25
C GLY A 116 8.53 16.07 -5.86
N ALA A 117 8.33 16.06 -7.17
CA ALA A 117 7.51 17.02 -7.91
C ALA A 117 6.04 16.55 -8.09
N THR A 118 5.69 15.33 -7.67
CA THR A 118 4.33 14.80 -7.75
C THR A 118 3.61 14.84 -6.39
N GLU A 119 2.31 14.56 -6.41
CA GLU A 119 1.47 14.50 -5.23
C GLU A 119 0.69 13.20 -5.21
N LEU A 120 0.69 12.52 -4.05
CA LEU A 120 -0.16 11.37 -3.78
C LEU A 120 -1.40 11.85 -3.02
N GLN A 121 -2.57 11.42 -3.45
CA GLN A 121 -3.81 11.56 -2.69
C GLN A 121 -4.06 10.30 -1.89
N VAL A 122 -4.27 10.44 -0.58
CA VAL A 122 -4.67 9.34 0.31
C VAL A 122 -6.17 9.08 0.12
N LEU A 123 -6.52 7.84 -0.17
CA LEU A 123 -7.89 7.35 -0.25
C LEU A 123 -8.07 6.33 0.88
N ALA A 124 -8.87 6.65 1.90
CA ALA A 124 -9.20 5.65 2.92
C ALA A 124 -10.11 4.59 2.31
N THR A 125 -9.66 3.34 2.38
CA THR A 125 -10.32 2.16 1.78
C THR A 125 -10.43 1.02 2.79
N PRO A 126 -11.18 1.24 3.91
CA PRO A 126 -11.34 0.21 4.93
C PRO A 126 -11.97 -1.06 4.34
N GLY A 127 -11.76 -2.17 5.03
CA GLY A 127 -12.37 -3.47 4.73
C GLY A 127 -11.39 -4.62 4.76
N HIS A 128 -10.20 -4.51 4.17
CA HIS A 128 -9.11 -5.46 4.39
C HIS A 128 -8.53 -5.31 5.81
N SER A 129 -8.31 -4.06 6.22
CA SER A 129 -8.15 -3.65 7.62
C SER A 129 -8.97 -2.38 7.88
N PRO A 130 -9.20 -1.98 9.14
CA PRO A 130 -9.94 -0.76 9.45
C PRO A 130 -9.29 0.51 8.92
N GLY A 131 -7.95 0.56 8.96
CA GLY A 131 -7.15 1.70 8.56
C GLY A 131 -6.54 1.60 7.16
N SER A 132 -6.96 0.65 6.32
CA SER A 132 -6.47 0.52 4.95
C SER A 132 -6.62 1.82 4.17
N VAL A 133 -5.54 2.22 3.48
CA VAL A 133 -5.52 3.34 2.55
C VAL A 133 -4.87 2.93 1.23
N CYS A 134 -5.29 3.58 0.16
CA CYS A 134 -4.61 3.57 -1.12
C CYS A 134 -3.96 4.93 -1.38
N PHE A 135 -2.89 4.97 -2.17
CA PHE A 135 -2.26 6.21 -2.60
C PHE A 135 -2.47 6.40 -4.10
N TYR A 136 -3.19 7.44 -4.48
CA TYR A 136 -3.46 7.75 -5.89
C TYR A 136 -2.56 8.89 -6.38
N ALA A 137 -1.87 8.66 -7.48
CA ALA A 137 -0.98 9.60 -8.15
C ALA A 137 -1.46 9.84 -9.59
N PRO A 138 -2.30 10.85 -9.84
CA PRO A 138 -2.87 11.11 -11.17
C PRO A 138 -1.82 11.51 -12.22
N GLU A 139 -0.68 12.05 -11.79
CA GLU A 139 0.38 12.55 -12.66
C GLU A 139 1.50 11.54 -12.95
N LEU A 140 1.50 10.41 -12.24
CA LEU A 140 2.43 9.33 -12.51
C LEU A 140 1.90 8.40 -13.60
N SER A 141 2.81 7.66 -14.21
CA SER A 141 2.49 6.61 -15.15
C SER A 141 3.27 5.34 -14.83
N TRP A 142 2.67 4.21 -15.11
CA TRP A 142 3.29 2.89 -15.03
C TRP A 142 3.02 2.14 -16.31
N GLU A 143 4.09 1.69 -17.00
CA GLU A 143 3.98 1.11 -18.33
C GLU A 143 3.26 2.05 -19.32
N ASN A 144 2.03 1.71 -19.74
CA ASN A 144 1.23 2.51 -20.67
C ASN A 144 0.00 3.16 -20.00
N SER A 145 -0.02 3.22 -18.65
CA SER A 145 -1.14 3.81 -17.91
C SER A 145 -1.03 5.33 -17.79
N GLU A 146 -2.15 5.97 -17.55
CA GLU A 146 -2.26 7.36 -17.12
C GLU A 146 -2.87 7.37 -15.71
N GLY A 147 -2.08 7.78 -14.72
CA GLY A 147 -2.41 7.64 -13.31
C GLY A 147 -1.99 6.30 -12.72
N VAL A 148 -1.63 6.32 -11.44
CA VAL A 148 -1.17 5.15 -10.67
C VAL A 148 -1.86 5.11 -9.32
N LEU A 149 -2.34 3.95 -8.94
CA LEU A 149 -2.90 3.66 -7.62
C LEU A 149 -2.05 2.60 -6.93
N PHE A 150 -1.46 2.92 -5.79
CA PHE A 150 -0.86 1.93 -4.89
C PHE A 150 -1.96 1.44 -3.97
N SER A 151 -2.45 0.24 -4.24
CA SER A 151 -3.68 -0.29 -3.60
C SER A 151 -3.43 -1.03 -2.30
N GLY A 152 -2.16 -1.30 -1.93
CA GLY A 152 -1.90 -2.25 -0.86
C GLY A 152 -2.69 -3.53 -1.10
N ASP A 153 -3.45 -3.93 -0.10
CA ASP A 153 -4.27 -5.14 -0.12
C ASP A 153 -5.77 -4.85 -0.27
N THR A 154 -6.13 -3.68 -0.82
CA THR A 154 -7.53 -3.35 -1.09
C THR A 154 -8.02 -3.96 -2.41
N LEU A 155 -7.27 -3.79 -3.51
CA LEU A 155 -7.64 -4.30 -4.84
C LEU A 155 -6.44 -4.98 -5.49
N PHE A 156 -6.65 -6.22 -5.93
CA PHE A 156 -5.70 -7.05 -6.65
C PHE A 156 -6.16 -7.33 -8.07
N LYS A 157 -5.29 -7.93 -8.84
CA LYS A 157 -5.64 -8.57 -10.10
C LYS A 157 -6.60 -9.73 -9.85
N GLY A 158 -7.84 -9.57 -10.29
CA GLY A 158 -8.90 -10.56 -10.15
C GLY A 158 -9.82 -10.35 -8.95
N GLY A 159 -9.66 -9.27 -8.16
CA GLY A 159 -10.64 -8.93 -7.15
C GLY A 159 -10.15 -8.24 -5.89
N PRO A 160 -11.06 -8.10 -4.91
CA PRO A 160 -10.75 -7.49 -3.62
C PRO A 160 -9.74 -8.32 -2.82
N GLY A 161 -9.06 -7.66 -1.88
CA GLY A 161 -8.24 -8.31 -0.88
C GLY A 161 -9.06 -9.22 0.04
N ALA A 162 -8.38 -10.16 0.68
CA ALA A 162 -9.00 -11.13 1.59
C ALA A 162 -9.66 -10.44 2.80
N THR A 163 -10.85 -10.91 3.17
CA THR A 163 -11.64 -10.39 4.30
C THR A 163 -12.11 -11.49 5.24
N GLU A 164 -11.38 -12.61 5.29
CA GLU A 164 -11.73 -13.78 6.14
C GLU A 164 -10.96 -13.78 7.48
N ARG A 165 -10.29 -12.66 7.81
CA ARG A 165 -9.45 -12.51 9.00
C ARG A 165 -10.05 -11.53 9.99
N SER A 166 -9.54 -11.55 11.23
CA SER A 166 -9.88 -10.55 12.24
C SER A 166 -9.68 -9.13 11.71
N TYR A 167 -10.61 -8.25 12.07
CA TYR A 167 -10.65 -6.83 11.70
C TYR A 167 -10.96 -6.53 10.23
N SER A 168 -11.27 -7.54 9.41
CA SER A 168 -11.68 -7.35 8.02
C SER A 168 -13.19 -7.49 7.83
N ASP A 169 -13.74 -6.88 6.76
CA ASP A 169 -15.17 -6.91 6.42
C ASP A 169 -15.37 -6.81 4.90
N PHE A 170 -16.05 -7.82 4.34
CA PHE A 170 -16.23 -7.92 2.89
C PHE A 170 -17.11 -6.81 2.31
N ASP A 171 -18.23 -6.49 2.97
CA ASP A 171 -19.14 -5.46 2.46
C ASP A 171 -18.43 -4.10 2.47
N THR A 172 -17.66 -3.81 3.51
CA THR A 172 -16.87 -2.58 3.64
C THR A 172 -15.79 -2.45 2.57
N ILE A 173 -15.05 -3.53 2.25
CA ILE A 173 -14.01 -3.44 1.19
C ILE A 173 -14.65 -3.25 -0.18
N ILE A 174 -15.77 -3.89 -0.45
CA ILE A 174 -16.52 -3.70 -1.71
C ILE A 174 -17.01 -2.26 -1.84
N ASP A 175 -17.59 -1.70 -0.77
CA ASP A 175 -18.05 -0.30 -0.77
C ASP A 175 -16.86 0.67 -0.98
N SER A 176 -15.72 0.40 -0.38
CA SER A 176 -14.48 1.17 -0.58
C SER A 176 -14.00 1.12 -2.04
N ILE A 177 -13.94 -0.07 -2.63
CA ILE A 177 -13.55 -0.26 -4.02
C ILE A 177 -14.51 0.47 -4.96
N GLU A 178 -15.82 0.21 -4.84
CA GLU A 178 -16.84 0.79 -5.72
C GLU A 178 -16.87 2.31 -5.64
N SER A 179 -16.89 2.87 -4.41
CA SER A 179 -17.10 4.31 -4.21
C SER A 179 -15.85 5.16 -4.41
N LYS A 180 -14.65 4.59 -4.25
CA LYS A 180 -13.39 5.33 -4.32
C LYS A 180 -12.48 4.90 -5.46
N LEU A 181 -12.28 3.59 -5.67
CA LEU A 181 -11.30 3.13 -6.63
C LEU A 181 -11.87 3.04 -8.04
N LEU A 182 -13.08 2.48 -8.22
CA LEU A 182 -13.69 2.35 -9.54
C LEU A 182 -14.25 3.67 -10.09
N THR A 183 -14.15 4.76 -9.34
CA THR A 183 -14.42 6.13 -9.80
C THR A 183 -13.20 6.80 -10.44
N LEU A 184 -12.02 6.20 -10.31
CA LEU A 184 -10.79 6.67 -10.94
C LEU A 184 -10.83 6.39 -12.46
N PRO A 185 -10.02 7.09 -13.27
CA PRO A 185 -9.93 6.82 -14.72
C PRO A 185 -9.61 5.35 -15.01
N GLU A 186 -10.25 4.79 -16.02
CA GLU A 186 -10.04 3.38 -16.43
C GLU A 186 -8.57 3.08 -16.81
N SER A 187 -7.83 4.09 -17.28
CA SER A 187 -6.40 4.01 -17.62
C SER A 187 -5.47 3.93 -16.41
N THR A 188 -6.00 4.05 -15.17
CA THR A 188 -5.18 4.02 -13.95
C THR A 188 -4.62 2.63 -13.69
N ALA A 189 -3.28 2.54 -13.57
CA ALA A 189 -2.62 1.31 -13.12
C ALA A 189 -2.85 1.07 -11.65
N VAL A 190 -3.05 -0.18 -11.26
CA VAL A 190 -3.16 -0.63 -9.86
C VAL A 190 -1.92 -1.41 -9.49
N LEU A 191 -1.11 -0.84 -8.60
CA LEU A 191 0.12 -1.41 -8.06
C LEU A 191 -0.17 -1.98 -6.67
N THR A 192 -0.20 -3.29 -6.61
CA THR A 192 -0.72 -4.08 -5.48
C THR A 192 0.32 -4.34 -4.40
N GLY A 193 -0.11 -4.69 -3.19
CA GLY A 193 0.77 -5.14 -2.10
C GLY A 193 1.42 -6.50 -2.36
N HIS A 194 0.77 -7.37 -3.13
CA HIS A 194 1.26 -8.69 -3.52
C HIS A 194 0.99 -8.98 -5.00
N GLY A 195 1.77 -9.88 -5.59
CA GLY A 195 1.52 -10.41 -6.93
C GLY A 195 1.66 -9.38 -8.05
N ASP A 196 0.88 -9.55 -9.11
CA ASP A 196 0.94 -8.75 -10.32
C ASP A 196 0.14 -7.45 -10.20
N SER A 197 0.60 -6.42 -10.91
CA SER A 197 -0.17 -5.19 -11.16
C SER A 197 -1.38 -5.48 -12.06
N THR A 198 -2.38 -4.59 -11.98
CA THR A 198 -3.57 -4.60 -12.83
C THR A 198 -3.98 -3.17 -13.20
N GLY A 199 -5.23 -2.92 -13.55
CA GLY A 199 -5.76 -1.61 -13.91
C GLY A 199 -7.22 -1.44 -13.50
N ILE A 200 -7.64 -0.21 -13.22
CA ILE A 200 -9.03 0.07 -12.84
C ILE A 200 -10.00 -0.41 -13.91
N GLY A 201 -9.75 -0.10 -15.19
CA GLY A 201 -10.62 -0.56 -16.29
C GLY A 201 -10.60 -2.07 -16.52
N VAL A 202 -9.59 -2.78 -16.03
CA VAL A 202 -9.51 -4.25 -16.09
C VAL A 202 -10.41 -4.89 -15.05
N GLU A 203 -10.42 -4.34 -13.84
CA GLU A 203 -11.10 -4.92 -12.68
C GLU A 203 -12.57 -4.46 -12.55
N ALA A 204 -12.89 -3.23 -12.97
CA ALA A 204 -14.22 -2.65 -12.81
C ALA A 204 -15.39 -3.51 -13.35
N PRO A 205 -15.25 -4.24 -14.49
CA PRO A 205 -16.34 -5.08 -15.01
C PRO A 205 -16.75 -6.24 -14.09
N ASP A 206 -15.87 -6.65 -13.17
CA ASP A 206 -16.08 -7.83 -12.33
C ASP A 206 -16.75 -7.53 -10.96
N LEU A 207 -17.07 -6.25 -10.67
CA LEU A 207 -17.66 -5.83 -9.40
C LEU A 207 -18.91 -6.63 -9.00
N ASP A 208 -19.85 -6.81 -9.95
CA ASP A 208 -21.08 -7.56 -9.68
C ASP A 208 -20.80 -9.04 -9.39
N ALA A 209 -19.77 -9.60 -10.02
CA ALA A 209 -19.36 -10.98 -9.78
C ALA A 209 -18.74 -11.12 -8.38
N TRP A 210 -17.95 -10.15 -7.91
CA TRP A 210 -17.40 -10.14 -6.55
C TRP A 210 -18.51 -10.02 -5.50
N LYS A 211 -19.44 -9.07 -5.67
CA LYS A 211 -20.62 -8.92 -4.79
C LYS A 211 -21.42 -10.21 -4.68
N LYS A 212 -21.62 -10.90 -5.80
CA LYS A 212 -22.38 -12.16 -5.83
C LYS A 212 -21.62 -13.31 -5.17
N ARG A 213 -20.29 -13.33 -5.25
CA ARG A 213 -19.43 -14.35 -4.63
C ARG A 213 -19.46 -14.22 -3.10
N GLY A 214 -19.43 -13.00 -2.56
CA GLY A 214 -19.57 -12.69 -1.13
C GLY A 214 -18.32 -12.95 -0.28
N HIS A 215 -17.17 -13.08 -0.91
CA HIS A 215 -15.87 -13.26 -0.26
C HIS A 215 -14.71 -12.92 -1.20
#